data_fb251261b3ccf2999c209bcec3ae20dc
#
_entry.id   fb251261b3ccf2999c209bcec3ae20dc
#
_cell.length_a   1.000
_cell.length_b   1.000
_cell.length_c   1.000
_cell.angle_alpha   90.00
_cell.angle_beta   90.00
_cell.angle_gamma   90.00
#
_symmetry.space_group_name_H-M   'P 1'
#
loop_
_entity.id
_entity.type
_entity.pdbx_description
1 polymer ?
#
loop_
_entity_poly.entity_id
_entity_poly.type
_entity_poly.pdbx_seq_one_letter_code
_entity_poly.pdbx_strand_id
1 'polypeptide(L)'
;ATYIVADLSDPSSPQMIYNKTHALGLNVEILVNNAGYSINKKFHSTDELEEDNFLRVLGISVIHLTKLYLKDMLSKNSGRIMNVSSLAAFAPPATGWGAMYGPIKTFINRFGDTININYNSKGITATNVCPGFTVTEFHTASGMQDAMDKVPAIMKHDSKYVAKGAVKATLKGKQVWVPGLLNKTLAFICNVFPSSLVIKLSSRLAGGRYE
;
A
#
# COMPACT_ATOMS: atom_id res chain seq x y z
N ALA A 1 -8.14 22.86 -5.67
CA ALA A 1 -8.30 21.53 -5.04
C ALA A 1 -9.62 21.51 -4.26
N THR A 2 -10.30 20.38 -4.26
CA THR A 2 -11.49 20.12 -3.45
C THR A 2 -11.27 18.87 -2.59
N TYR A 3 -12.10 18.64 -1.57
CA TYR A 3 -12.03 17.48 -0.72
C TYR A 3 -13.41 16.87 -0.48
N ILE A 4 -13.44 15.58 -0.20
CA ILE A 4 -14.62 14.82 0.20
C ILE A 4 -14.26 14.10 1.50
N VAL A 5 -14.96 14.42 2.59
CA VAL A 5 -14.79 13.70 3.87
C VAL A 5 -15.48 12.35 3.76
N ALA A 6 -14.75 11.28 4.05
CA ALA A 6 -15.24 9.91 4.01
C ALA A 6 -14.43 9.01 4.96
N ASP A 7 -15.10 8.09 5.63
CA ASP A 7 -14.47 7.00 6.38
C ASP A 7 -14.47 5.73 5.50
N LEU A 8 -13.30 5.23 5.13
CA LEU A 8 -13.18 4.05 4.28
C LEU A 8 -13.47 2.73 5.00
N SER A 9 -13.66 2.74 6.32
CA SER A 9 -14.23 1.60 7.05
C SER A 9 -15.73 1.45 6.82
N ASP A 10 -16.42 2.53 6.43
CA ASP A 10 -17.83 2.47 6.02
C ASP A 10 -17.95 1.85 4.61
N PRO A 11 -18.71 0.73 4.46
CA PRO A 11 -18.92 0.07 3.18
C PRO A 11 -19.52 0.97 2.09
N SER A 12 -20.25 2.01 2.45
CA SER A 12 -20.89 2.95 1.51
C SER A 12 -19.93 4.01 0.96
N SER A 13 -18.81 4.25 1.64
CA SER A 13 -17.88 5.34 1.32
C SER A 13 -17.32 5.30 -0.11
N PRO A 14 -16.89 4.15 -0.66
CA PRO A 14 -16.40 4.12 -2.04
C PRO A 14 -17.42 4.61 -3.06
N GLN A 15 -18.68 4.19 -2.93
CA GLN A 15 -19.75 4.62 -3.83
C GLN A 15 -20.12 6.10 -3.62
N MET A 16 -20.13 6.56 -2.38
CA MET A 16 -20.37 7.96 -2.04
C MET A 16 -19.29 8.87 -2.64
N ILE A 17 -18.00 8.51 -2.52
CA ILE A 17 -16.88 9.24 -3.11
C ILE A 17 -17.04 9.32 -4.63
N TYR A 18 -17.31 8.19 -5.29
CA TYR A 18 -17.53 8.13 -6.73
C TYR A 18 -18.66 9.03 -7.18
N ASN A 19 -19.83 8.94 -6.52
CA ASN A 19 -21.00 9.76 -6.86
C ASN A 19 -20.73 11.26 -6.67
N LYS A 20 -20.06 11.65 -5.59
CA LYS A 20 -19.70 13.06 -5.35
C LYS A 20 -18.68 13.58 -6.37
N THR A 21 -17.71 12.77 -6.76
CA THR A 21 -16.75 13.12 -7.80
C THR A 21 -17.45 13.42 -9.13
N HIS A 22 -18.40 12.56 -9.51
CA HIS A 22 -19.21 12.75 -10.72
C HIS A 22 -20.13 13.97 -10.64
N ALA A 23 -20.79 14.20 -9.49
CA ALA A 23 -21.66 15.36 -9.27
C ALA A 23 -20.87 16.70 -9.37
N LEU A 24 -19.56 16.67 -9.07
CA LEU A 24 -18.66 17.81 -9.25
C LEU A 24 -18.15 17.95 -10.70
N GLY A 25 -18.56 17.10 -11.63
CA GLY A 25 -18.10 17.09 -13.02
C GLY A 25 -16.61 16.74 -13.17
N LEU A 26 -16.00 16.10 -12.16
CA LEU A 26 -14.58 15.76 -12.17
C LEU A 26 -14.32 14.48 -12.97
N ASN A 27 -13.29 14.51 -13.80
CA ASN A 27 -12.76 13.34 -14.48
C ASN A 27 -11.50 12.84 -13.75
N VAL A 28 -11.54 11.63 -13.20
CA VAL A 28 -10.41 11.02 -12.51
C VAL A 28 -9.53 10.26 -13.50
N GLU A 29 -8.39 10.83 -13.85
CA GLU A 29 -7.37 10.21 -14.71
C GLU A 29 -6.39 9.35 -13.92
N ILE A 30 -6.17 9.68 -12.64
CA ILE A 30 -5.27 8.96 -11.73
C ILE A 30 -6.01 8.71 -10.42
N LEU A 31 -6.24 7.44 -10.11
CA LEU A 31 -6.74 7.01 -8.80
C LEU A 31 -5.53 6.70 -7.89
N VAL A 32 -5.46 7.35 -6.73
CA VAL A 32 -4.41 7.09 -5.72
C VAL A 32 -5.02 6.44 -4.49
N ASN A 33 -4.83 5.14 -4.34
CA ASN A 33 -5.20 4.37 -3.15
C ASN A 33 -4.07 4.49 -2.11
N ASN A 34 -4.15 5.52 -1.27
CA ASN A 34 -3.11 5.85 -0.28
C ASN A 34 -3.54 5.61 1.16
N ALA A 35 -4.82 5.68 1.46
CA ALA A 35 -5.32 5.55 2.83
C ALA A 35 -4.88 4.23 3.47
N GLY A 36 -4.47 4.28 4.73
CA GLY A 36 -4.05 3.10 5.45
C GLY A 36 -3.41 3.44 6.79
N TYR A 37 -3.39 2.46 7.66
CA TYR A 37 -2.77 2.48 8.98
C TYR A 37 -2.23 1.09 9.30
N SER A 38 -1.62 0.91 10.46
CA SER A 38 -1.22 -0.40 10.98
C SER A 38 -1.77 -0.60 12.39
N ILE A 39 -2.03 -1.84 12.75
CA ILE A 39 -2.46 -2.20 14.11
C ILE A 39 -1.22 -2.62 14.88
N ASN A 40 -0.87 -1.86 15.93
CA ASN A 40 0.31 -2.14 16.78
C ASN A 40 -0.10 -3.02 17.98
N LYS A 41 -0.67 -4.18 17.67
CA LYS A 41 -1.07 -5.19 18.67
C LYS A 41 -0.66 -6.58 18.19
N LYS A 42 -0.49 -7.50 19.13
CA LYS A 42 -0.37 -8.92 18.81
C LYS A 42 -1.70 -9.43 18.26
N PHE A 43 -1.68 -10.35 17.32
CA PHE A 43 -2.88 -10.85 16.65
C PHE A 43 -3.98 -11.35 17.60
N HIS A 44 -3.60 -12.08 18.64
CA HIS A 44 -4.55 -12.57 19.64
C HIS A 44 -5.11 -11.48 20.59
N SER A 45 -4.65 -10.24 20.46
CA SER A 45 -5.08 -9.10 21.29
C SER A 45 -5.87 -8.05 20.47
N THR A 46 -6.13 -8.32 19.19
CA THR A 46 -7.05 -7.54 18.36
C THR A 46 -8.44 -8.11 18.47
N ASP A 47 -9.46 -7.28 18.27
CA ASP A 47 -10.84 -7.76 18.11
C ASP A 47 -11.23 -7.84 16.62
N GLU A 48 -12.30 -8.58 16.34
CA GLU A 48 -12.78 -8.84 14.98
C GLU A 48 -13.16 -7.55 14.24
N LEU A 49 -13.75 -6.59 14.93
CA LEU A 49 -14.17 -5.31 14.33
C LEU A 49 -12.95 -4.45 13.94
N GLU A 50 -11.90 -4.44 14.77
CA GLU A 50 -10.66 -3.73 14.48
C GLU A 50 -10.00 -4.30 13.22
N GLU A 51 -9.99 -5.63 13.08
CA GLU A 51 -9.43 -6.29 11.89
C GLU A 51 -10.31 -6.12 10.64
N ASP A 52 -11.62 -6.20 10.80
CA ASP A 52 -12.56 -5.94 9.69
C ASP A 52 -12.39 -4.52 9.16
N ASN A 53 -12.33 -3.51 10.02
CA ASN A 53 -12.09 -2.13 9.63
C ASN A 53 -10.74 -1.95 8.94
N PHE A 54 -9.70 -2.61 9.45
CA PHE A 54 -8.39 -2.62 8.83
C PHE A 54 -8.42 -3.20 7.40
N LEU A 55 -9.04 -4.35 7.22
CA LEU A 55 -9.19 -5.00 5.92
C LEU A 55 -10.05 -4.15 4.97
N ARG A 56 -11.10 -3.51 5.48
CA ARG A 56 -11.92 -2.59 4.69
C ARG A 56 -11.12 -1.43 4.16
N VAL A 57 -10.38 -0.73 5.03
CA VAL A 57 -9.61 0.45 4.62
C VAL A 57 -8.47 0.09 3.66
N LEU A 58 -7.68 -0.95 3.97
CA LEU A 58 -6.48 -1.26 3.20
C LEU A 58 -6.72 -2.19 2.00
N GLY A 59 -7.84 -2.90 1.94
CA GLY A 59 -8.12 -3.90 0.91
C GLY A 59 -9.43 -3.66 0.17
N ILE A 60 -10.56 -3.75 0.87
CA ILE A 60 -11.88 -3.74 0.23
C ILE A 60 -12.18 -2.38 -0.44
N SER A 61 -11.85 -1.27 0.23
CA SER A 61 -12.03 0.07 -0.33
C SER A 61 -11.20 0.27 -1.61
N VAL A 62 -9.98 -0.26 -1.64
CA VAL A 62 -9.10 -0.22 -2.81
C VAL A 62 -9.73 -0.96 -4.00
N ILE A 63 -10.28 -2.16 -3.75
CA ILE A 63 -10.99 -2.93 -4.80
C ILE A 63 -12.20 -2.14 -5.31
N HIS A 64 -13.03 -1.62 -4.41
CA HIS A 64 -14.28 -0.96 -4.77
C HIS A 64 -14.03 0.35 -5.52
N LEU A 65 -13.14 1.22 -5.02
CA LEU A 65 -12.76 2.45 -5.72
C LEU A 65 -12.15 2.15 -7.09
N THR A 66 -11.23 1.19 -7.15
CA THR A 66 -10.65 0.76 -8.42
C THR A 66 -11.73 0.29 -9.39
N LYS A 67 -12.68 -0.56 -8.94
CA LYS A 67 -13.75 -1.09 -9.79
C LYS A 67 -14.67 0.01 -10.34
N LEU A 68 -14.97 1.02 -9.53
CA LEU A 68 -15.83 2.14 -9.93
C LEU A 68 -15.12 3.00 -10.99
N TYR A 69 -13.93 3.51 -10.69
CA TYR A 69 -13.20 4.39 -11.63
C TYR A 69 -12.65 3.66 -12.85
N LEU A 70 -12.40 2.35 -12.76
CA LEU A 70 -11.96 1.54 -13.89
C LEU A 70 -12.97 1.57 -15.04
N LYS A 71 -14.28 1.65 -14.76
CA LYS A 71 -15.32 1.78 -15.79
C LYS A 71 -15.14 3.05 -16.62
N ASP A 72 -14.86 4.17 -15.95
CA ASP A 72 -14.64 5.46 -16.61
C ASP A 72 -13.32 5.46 -17.40
N MET A 73 -12.27 4.87 -16.83
CA MET A 73 -10.98 4.72 -17.50
C MET A 73 -11.09 3.84 -18.75
N LEU A 74 -11.88 2.77 -18.69
CA LEU A 74 -12.13 1.89 -19.84
C LEU A 74 -12.88 2.59 -20.98
N SER A 75 -13.87 3.42 -20.67
CA SER A 75 -14.60 4.19 -21.67
C SER A 75 -13.71 5.17 -22.47
N LYS A 76 -12.57 5.56 -21.89
CA LYS A 76 -11.62 6.50 -22.45
C LYS A 76 -10.34 5.84 -22.98
N ASN A 77 -10.20 4.52 -22.77
CA ASN A 77 -8.97 3.79 -23.05
C ASN A 77 -7.73 4.46 -22.41
N SER A 78 -7.89 5.05 -21.25
CA SER A 78 -6.83 5.77 -20.54
C SER A 78 -7.11 5.85 -19.05
N GLY A 79 -6.13 5.50 -18.22
CA GLY A 79 -6.24 5.63 -16.78
C GLY A 79 -5.00 5.12 -16.06
N ARG A 80 -4.80 5.64 -14.86
CA ARG A 80 -3.70 5.21 -13.99
C ARG A 80 -4.19 4.95 -12.58
N ILE A 81 -3.70 3.89 -12.00
CA ILE A 81 -3.99 3.53 -10.61
C ILE A 81 -2.65 3.49 -9.87
N MET A 82 -2.56 4.20 -8.77
CA MET A 82 -1.43 4.13 -7.84
C MET A 82 -1.90 3.46 -6.56
N ASN A 83 -1.35 2.31 -6.25
CA ASN A 83 -1.59 1.65 -4.96
C ASN A 83 -0.39 1.88 -4.04
N VAL A 84 -0.60 2.55 -2.92
CA VAL A 84 0.43 2.70 -1.91
C VAL A 84 0.48 1.43 -1.05
N SER A 85 1.36 0.54 -1.48
CA SER A 85 1.69 -0.71 -0.82
C SER A 85 2.78 -0.49 0.25
N SER A 86 3.72 -1.40 0.36
CA SER A 86 4.85 -1.33 1.30
C SER A 86 5.95 -2.30 0.89
N LEU A 87 7.18 -2.06 1.38
CA LEU A 87 8.25 -3.05 1.35
C LEU A 87 7.86 -4.33 2.12
N ALA A 88 6.95 -4.22 3.11
CA ALA A 88 6.38 -5.34 3.84
C ALA A 88 5.64 -6.35 2.94
N ALA A 89 5.23 -5.95 1.74
CA ALA A 89 4.63 -6.86 0.76
C ALA A 89 5.61 -7.94 0.23
N PHE A 90 6.89 -7.72 0.38
CA PHE A 90 7.95 -8.65 -0.03
C PHE A 90 8.62 -9.32 1.18
N ALA A 91 8.64 -8.61 2.31
CA ALA A 91 9.29 -9.09 3.52
C ALA A 91 8.60 -10.32 4.10
N PRO A 92 9.34 -11.21 4.78
CA PRO A 92 8.71 -12.27 5.55
C PRO A 92 7.83 -11.67 6.65
N PRO A 93 6.84 -12.43 7.16
CA PRO A 93 6.00 -11.98 8.25
C PRO A 93 6.85 -11.45 9.41
N ALA A 94 6.56 -10.24 9.84
CA ALA A 94 7.24 -9.61 10.94
C ALA A 94 6.35 -9.65 12.19
N THR A 95 6.96 -9.87 13.34
CA THR A 95 6.27 -9.74 14.63
C THR A 95 6.22 -8.28 15.07
N GLY A 96 5.16 -7.87 15.75
CA GLY A 96 5.04 -6.56 16.39
C GLY A 96 4.48 -5.42 15.50
N TRP A 97 4.11 -5.69 14.26
CA TRP A 97 3.63 -4.66 13.32
C TRP A 97 2.24 -4.99 12.72
N GLY A 98 1.41 -5.64 13.50
CA GLY A 98 0.10 -6.12 13.03
C GLY A 98 0.23 -7.28 12.05
N ALA A 99 -0.30 -8.43 12.44
CA ALA A 99 -0.15 -9.69 11.67
C ALA A 99 -0.66 -9.57 10.23
N MET A 100 -1.68 -8.73 10.01
CA MET A 100 -2.34 -8.58 8.71
C MET A 100 -1.68 -7.57 7.78
N TYR A 101 -0.73 -6.73 8.27
CA TYR A 101 -0.18 -5.65 7.44
C TYR A 101 0.62 -6.16 6.23
N GLY A 102 1.57 -7.06 6.43
CA GLY A 102 2.31 -7.70 5.32
C GLY A 102 1.39 -8.42 4.34
N PRO A 103 0.53 -9.32 4.81
CA PRO A 103 -0.45 -10.01 3.97
C PRO A 103 -1.31 -9.09 3.12
N ILE A 104 -1.91 -8.04 3.69
CA ILE A 104 -2.76 -7.13 2.91
C ILE A 104 -1.95 -6.33 1.87
N LYS A 105 -0.71 -5.92 2.19
CA LYS A 105 0.16 -5.23 1.23
C LYS A 105 0.61 -6.16 0.11
N THR A 106 0.82 -7.45 0.37
CA THR A 106 1.04 -8.48 -0.66
C THR A 106 -0.18 -8.65 -1.56
N PHE A 107 -1.37 -8.72 -0.97
CA PHE A 107 -2.63 -8.74 -1.71
C PHE A 107 -2.76 -7.53 -2.64
N ILE A 108 -2.47 -6.33 -2.18
CA ILE A 108 -2.52 -5.09 -2.98
C ILE A 108 -1.54 -5.15 -4.17
N ASN A 109 -0.32 -5.67 -3.97
CA ASN A 109 0.62 -5.85 -5.07
C ASN A 109 0.05 -6.80 -6.14
N ARG A 110 -0.47 -7.96 -5.73
CA ARG A 110 -1.05 -8.93 -6.66
C ARG A 110 -2.30 -8.41 -7.35
N PHE A 111 -3.11 -7.63 -6.65
CA PHE A 111 -4.26 -6.97 -7.24
C PHE A 111 -3.83 -5.97 -8.33
N GLY A 112 -2.81 -5.14 -8.09
CA GLY A 112 -2.24 -4.23 -9.08
C GLY A 112 -1.67 -4.98 -10.30
N ASP A 113 -1.00 -6.12 -10.08
CA ASP A 113 -0.51 -6.98 -11.17
C ASP A 113 -1.68 -7.47 -12.04
N THR A 114 -2.79 -7.89 -11.41
CA THR A 114 -4.01 -8.33 -12.11
C THR A 114 -4.60 -7.23 -12.98
N ILE A 115 -4.63 -5.99 -12.49
CA ILE A 115 -5.09 -4.83 -13.28
C ILE A 115 -4.19 -4.64 -14.51
N ASN A 116 -2.87 -4.70 -14.35
CA ASN A 116 -1.93 -4.56 -15.49
C ASN A 116 -2.12 -5.67 -16.52
N ILE A 117 -2.23 -6.94 -16.11
CA ILE A 117 -2.40 -8.08 -17.02
C ILE A 117 -3.68 -7.92 -17.85
N ASN A 118 -4.78 -7.47 -17.23
CA ASN A 118 -6.09 -7.45 -17.89
C ASN A 118 -6.36 -6.17 -18.69
N TYR A 119 -5.72 -5.04 -18.32
CA TYR A 119 -6.16 -3.73 -18.84
C TYR A 119 -5.04 -2.86 -19.43
N ASN A 120 -3.77 -3.30 -19.40
CA ASN A 120 -2.66 -2.52 -19.97
C ASN A 120 -2.86 -2.28 -21.49
N SER A 121 -3.32 -3.31 -22.22
CA SER A 121 -3.64 -3.18 -23.65
C SER A 121 -4.77 -2.18 -23.96
N LYS A 122 -5.52 -1.77 -22.94
CA LYS A 122 -6.57 -0.75 -23.00
C LYS A 122 -6.12 0.61 -22.47
N GLY A 123 -4.82 0.83 -22.35
CA GLY A 123 -4.26 2.11 -21.90
C GLY A 123 -4.39 2.36 -20.39
N ILE A 124 -4.68 1.33 -19.58
CA ILE A 124 -4.84 1.46 -18.13
C ILE A 124 -3.68 0.75 -17.44
N THR A 125 -3.01 1.44 -16.52
CA THR A 125 -1.88 0.91 -15.77
C THR A 125 -2.09 1.02 -14.27
N ALA A 126 -1.58 0.05 -13.51
CA ALA A 126 -1.51 0.11 -12.05
C ALA A 126 -0.05 0.09 -11.59
N THR A 127 0.31 1.03 -10.71
CA THR A 127 1.64 1.11 -10.10
C THR A 127 1.54 0.78 -8.63
N ASN A 128 2.19 -0.29 -8.20
CA ASN A 128 2.36 -0.64 -6.80
C ASN A 128 3.58 0.11 -6.25
N VAL A 129 3.34 1.11 -5.43
CA VAL A 129 4.39 1.89 -4.76
C VAL A 129 4.70 1.19 -3.45
N CYS A 130 5.95 0.74 -3.27
CA CYS A 130 6.36 -0.09 -2.14
C CYS A 130 7.44 0.63 -1.30
N PRO A 131 7.07 1.63 -0.49
CA PRO A 131 8.01 2.32 0.38
C PRO A 131 8.52 1.39 1.49
N GLY A 132 9.75 1.64 1.92
CA GLY A 132 10.24 1.23 3.23
C GLY A 132 9.86 2.28 4.29
N PHE A 133 10.72 2.43 5.30
CA PHE A 133 10.52 3.43 6.34
C PHE A 133 10.52 4.85 5.75
N THR A 134 9.40 5.52 5.87
CA THR A 134 9.21 6.87 5.33
C THR A 134 8.77 7.80 6.46
N VAL A 135 9.42 8.94 6.59
CA VAL A 135 9.09 9.92 7.63
C VAL A 135 7.76 10.59 7.29
N THR A 136 6.71 10.18 8.00
CA THR A 136 5.33 10.65 7.85
C THR A 136 4.59 10.48 9.17
N GLU A 137 3.37 10.98 9.27
CA GLU A 137 2.49 10.77 10.41
C GLU A 137 1.96 9.33 10.55
N PHE A 138 2.21 8.46 9.57
CA PHE A 138 1.74 7.06 9.57
C PHE A 138 2.15 6.31 10.85
N HIS A 139 3.40 6.46 11.29
CA HIS A 139 3.90 5.74 12.46
C HIS A 139 3.31 6.29 13.75
N THR A 140 3.13 7.60 13.84
CA THR A 140 2.45 8.25 14.97
C THR A 140 0.99 7.84 15.05
N ALA A 141 0.27 7.91 13.93
CA ALA A 141 -1.14 7.50 13.84
C ALA A 141 -1.36 6.01 14.12
N SER A 142 -0.35 5.17 13.85
CA SER A 142 -0.38 3.72 14.13
C SER A 142 0.19 3.35 15.51
N GLY A 143 0.55 4.34 16.37
CA GLY A 143 1.16 4.08 17.68
C GLY A 143 2.55 3.42 17.63
N MET A 144 3.30 3.63 16.54
CA MET A 144 4.61 2.98 16.31
C MET A 144 5.76 3.99 16.20
N GLN A 145 5.61 5.20 16.73
CA GLN A 145 6.63 6.25 16.62
C GLN A 145 7.95 5.82 17.30
N ASP A 146 7.90 5.22 18.48
CA ASP A 146 9.10 4.75 19.20
C ASP A 146 9.89 3.70 18.40
N ALA A 147 9.18 2.84 17.67
CA ALA A 147 9.80 1.85 16.79
C ALA A 147 10.45 2.54 15.57
N MET A 148 9.76 3.55 15.01
CA MET A 148 10.29 4.34 13.90
C MET A 148 11.54 5.11 14.30
N ASP A 149 11.59 5.67 15.50
CA ASP A 149 12.74 6.46 15.98
C ASP A 149 14.01 5.61 16.10
N LYS A 150 13.87 4.32 16.41
CA LYS A 150 14.97 3.35 16.49
C LYS A 150 15.49 2.87 15.12
N VAL A 151 14.78 3.16 14.03
CA VAL A 151 15.22 2.79 12.67
C VAL A 151 16.44 3.66 12.30
N PRO A 152 17.53 3.07 11.79
CA PRO A 152 18.69 3.83 11.32
C PRO A 152 18.33 4.84 10.22
N ALA A 153 18.92 6.02 10.25
CA ALA A 153 18.63 7.10 9.29
C ALA A 153 18.81 6.68 7.82
N ILE A 154 19.81 5.82 7.55
CA ILE A 154 20.07 5.29 6.20
C ILE A 154 18.91 4.47 5.61
N MET A 155 18.04 3.94 6.47
CA MET A 155 16.84 3.17 6.07
C MET A 155 15.61 4.06 5.94
N LYS A 156 15.66 5.30 6.37
CA LYS A 156 14.56 6.26 6.32
C LYS A 156 14.59 7.06 5.02
N HIS A 157 13.42 7.29 4.46
CA HIS A 157 13.26 8.13 3.29
C HIS A 157 12.40 9.35 3.63
N ASP A 158 12.71 10.47 2.98
CA ASP A 158 11.87 11.67 3.02
C ASP A 158 10.58 11.44 2.23
N SER A 159 9.45 11.92 2.75
CA SER A 159 8.13 11.73 2.15
C SER A 159 8.00 12.41 0.77
N LYS A 160 8.64 13.57 0.57
CA LYS A 160 8.62 14.28 -0.71
C LYS A 160 9.41 13.51 -1.78
N TYR A 161 10.54 12.90 -1.40
CA TYR A 161 11.29 12.02 -2.29
C TYR A 161 10.44 10.83 -2.74
N VAL A 162 9.77 10.17 -1.79
CA VAL A 162 8.90 9.02 -2.08
C VAL A 162 7.73 9.44 -2.96
N ALA A 163 7.04 10.53 -2.62
CA ALA A 163 5.90 11.01 -3.38
C ALA A 163 6.27 11.39 -4.83
N LYS A 164 7.36 12.15 -5.03
CA LYS A 164 7.84 12.51 -6.37
C LYS A 164 8.19 11.28 -7.21
N GLY A 165 8.86 10.30 -6.60
CA GLY A 165 9.23 9.06 -7.29
C GLY A 165 8.01 8.20 -7.63
N ALA A 166 7.03 8.10 -6.73
CA ALA A 166 5.77 7.39 -6.93
C ALA A 166 4.97 7.98 -8.11
N VAL A 167 4.77 9.30 -8.10
CA VAL A 167 4.08 10.00 -9.21
C VAL A 167 4.81 9.77 -10.53
N LYS A 168 6.14 9.94 -10.57
CA LYS A 168 6.92 9.70 -11.78
C LYS A 168 6.82 8.25 -12.28
N ALA A 169 6.80 7.28 -11.38
CA ALA A 169 6.64 5.87 -11.71
C ALA A 169 5.24 5.57 -12.28
N THR A 170 4.20 6.12 -11.65
CA THR A 170 2.81 5.99 -12.09
C THR A 170 2.58 6.61 -13.47
N LEU A 171 3.09 7.81 -13.70
CA LEU A 171 3.00 8.47 -15.02
C LEU A 171 3.70 7.67 -16.13
N LYS A 172 4.74 6.90 -15.79
CA LYS A 172 5.45 6.01 -16.71
C LYS A 172 4.83 4.61 -16.83
N GLY A 173 3.74 4.33 -16.14
CA GLY A 173 3.09 3.02 -16.14
C GLY A 173 3.96 1.89 -15.55
N LYS A 174 4.86 2.20 -14.61
CA LYS A 174 5.68 1.17 -13.96
C LYS A 174 4.81 0.29 -13.08
N GLN A 175 4.91 -1.01 -13.24
CA GLN A 175 4.14 -1.99 -12.45
C GLN A 175 4.47 -1.92 -10.96
N VAL A 176 5.76 -1.84 -10.62
CA VAL A 176 6.25 -1.74 -9.24
C VAL A 176 7.29 -0.64 -9.13
N TRP A 177 7.23 0.13 -8.06
CA TRP A 177 8.26 1.09 -7.73
C TRP A 177 8.65 1.01 -6.26
N VAL A 178 9.94 0.78 -6.01
CA VAL A 178 10.54 0.71 -4.67
C VAL A 178 11.54 1.86 -4.53
N PRO A 179 11.44 2.74 -3.51
CA PRO A 179 12.39 3.84 -3.31
C PRO A 179 13.71 3.35 -2.72
N GLY A 180 14.81 3.91 -3.22
CA GLY A 180 16.16 3.66 -2.71
C GLY A 180 16.75 2.31 -3.13
N LEU A 181 18.09 2.27 -3.21
CA LEU A 181 18.80 1.06 -3.64
C LEU A 181 18.69 -0.06 -2.59
N LEU A 182 18.85 0.30 -1.31
CA LEU A 182 18.75 -0.67 -0.22
C LEU A 182 17.40 -1.40 -0.21
N ASN A 183 16.30 -0.66 -0.31
CA ASN A 183 14.95 -1.25 -0.35
C ASN A 183 14.75 -2.13 -1.58
N LYS A 184 15.28 -1.74 -2.74
CA LYS A 184 15.24 -2.57 -3.96
C LYS A 184 15.98 -3.88 -3.78
N THR A 185 17.18 -3.84 -3.16
CA THR A 185 17.97 -5.03 -2.87
C THR A 185 17.23 -5.95 -1.90
N LEU A 186 16.64 -5.39 -0.84
CA LEU A 186 15.83 -6.18 0.10
C LEU A 186 14.62 -6.81 -0.56
N ALA A 187 13.86 -6.05 -1.36
CA ALA A 187 12.73 -6.58 -2.11
C ALA A 187 13.16 -7.69 -3.07
N PHE A 188 14.28 -7.54 -3.77
CA PHE A 188 14.84 -8.57 -4.66
C PHE A 188 15.20 -9.83 -3.90
N ILE A 189 15.93 -9.72 -2.79
CA ILE A 189 16.31 -10.87 -1.96
C ILE A 189 15.05 -11.62 -1.49
N CYS A 190 14.06 -10.90 -0.96
CA CYS A 190 12.82 -11.52 -0.47
C CYS A 190 12.00 -12.21 -1.57
N ASN A 191 12.11 -11.77 -2.83
CA ASN A 191 11.41 -12.38 -3.95
C ASN A 191 12.14 -13.60 -4.57
N VAL A 192 13.46 -13.63 -4.48
CA VAL A 192 14.27 -14.65 -5.18
C VAL A 192 14.59 -15.84 -4.28
N PHE A 193 14.83 -15.59 -3.00
CA PHE A 193 15.19 -16.66 -2.08
C PHE A 193 13.96 -17.32 -1.44
N PRO A 194 14.03 -18.63 -1.11
CA PRO A 194 12.96 -19.31 -0.40
C PRO A 194 12.58 -18.59 0.90
N SER A 195 11.28 -18.45 1.16
CA SER A 195 10.77 -17.72 2.33
C SER A 195 11.33 -18.26 3.66
N SER A 196 11.50 -19.57 3.78
CA SER A 196 12.08 -20.22 4.97
C SER A 196 13.50 -19.76 5.26
N LEU A 197 14.32 -19.55 4.22
CA LEU A 197 15.68 -19.03 4.36
C LEU A 197 15.67 -17.56 4.80
N VAL A 198 14.81 -16.75 4.15
CA VAL A 198 14.68 -15.32 4.47
C VAL A 198 14.16 -15.12 5.89
N ILE A 199 13.16 -15.90 6.32
CA ILE A 199 12.64 -15.89 7.71
C ILE A 199 13.76 -16.23 8.69
N LYS A 200 14.50 -17.33 8.45
CA LYS A 200 15.59 -17.77 9.35
C LYS A 200 16.70 -16.72 9.47
N LEU A 201 17.01 -16.02 8.37
CA LEU A 201 18.03 -14.98 8.38
C LEU A 201 17.53 -13.71 9.09
N SER A 202 16.30 -13.29 8.79
CA SER A 202 15.70 -12.10 9.41
C SER A 202 15.47 -12.27 10.91
N SER A 203 15.08 -13.46 11.38
CA SER A 203 14.93 -13.75 12.81
C SER A 203 16.25 -13.63 13.58
N ARG A 204 17.34 -14.13 12.99
CA ARG A 204 18.69 -13.99 13.59
C ARG A 204 19.16 -12.53 13.66
N LEU A 205 18.89 -11.74 12.61
CA LEU A 205 19.26 -10.32 12.57
C LEU A 205 18.36 -9.47 13.49
N ALA A 206 17.14 -9.89 13.75
CA ALA A 206 16.20 -9.18 14.62
C ALA A 206 16.45 -9.42 16.11
N GLY A 207 17.42 -10.29 16.48
CA GLY A 207 17.89 -10.46 17.86
C GLY A 207 16.78 -10.85 18.85
N GLY A 208 15.98 -11.87 18.55
CA GLY A 208 14.94 -12.37 19.47
C GLY A 208 13.64 -11.54 19.50
N ARG A 209 13.45 -10.62 18.56
CA ARG A 209 12.18 -9.85 18.43
C ARG A 209 10.98 -10.70 17.97
N TYR A 210 11.16 -12.00 17.87
CA TYR A 210 10.13 -12.95 17.41
C TYR A 210 9.53 -13.79 18.56
N GLU A 211 9.86 -13.46 19.83
CA GLU A 211 9.29 -14.07 21.02
C GLU A 211 8.17 -13.24 21.64
#